data_c763ba574fe2ca446c9d61d3f84b3a48
#
_entry.id   c763ba574fe2ca446c9d61d3f84b3a48
#
_cell.length_a   1.000
_cell.length_b   1.000
_cell.length_c   1.000
_cell.angle_alpha   90.00
_cell.angle_beta   90.00
_cell.angle_gamma   90.00
#
_symmetry.space_group_name_H-M   'P 1'
#
loop_
_entity.id
_entity.type
_entity.pdbx_description
1 polymer ?
#
loop_
_entity_poly.entity_id
_entity_poly.type
_entity_poly.pdbx_seq_one_letter_code
_entity_poly.pdbx_strand_id
1 'polypeptide(L)'
;MPWWPWWAVVAIGFGGLFAVFSYIKPTLLHVSHMPQSWVPLTLSLFGMGMVAGNLAGARLADRWLMPSIAGVLVWALAVMALFYWAALWPVTAAAGLFLVGTIGALGVGTQMRLMDVAGKAQSLASALNQSAFNLANALGAWLGGAAIEAGWGWRSTSWVGAALALGGLGMFAACLWTARRESLRA
;
A
#
# COMPACT_ATOMS: atom_id res chain seq x y z
N MET A 1 10.17 9.23 20.99
CA MET A 1 10.45 8.46 19.78
C MET A 1 10.36 9.37 18.56
N PRO A 2 11.31 9.41 17.62
CA PRO A 2 11.19 10.23 16.43
C PRO A 2 10.04 9.76 15.54
N TRP A 3 9.32 10.68 14.91
CA TRP A 3 8.16 10.42 14.04
C TRP A 3 8.56 10.02 12.61
N TRP A 4 9.75 10.43 12.13
CA TRP A 4 10.18 10.22 10.75
C TRP A 4 10.26 8.77 10.29
N PRO A 5 10.57 7.76 11.14
CA PRO A 5 10.58 6.38 10.65
C PRO A 5 9.18 5.90 10.28
N TRP A 6 8.13 6.34 11.00
CA TRP A 6 6.75 5.99 10.70
C TRP A 6 6.27 6.61 9.39
N TRP A 7 6.72 7.82 9.09
CA TRP A 7 6.48 8.47 7.81
C TRP A 7 7.07 7.66 6.65
N ALA A 8 8.28 7.11 6.80
CA ALA A 8 8.93 6.27 5.80
C ALA A 8 8.19 4.92 5.58
N VAL A 9 7.59 4.34 6.63
CA VAL A 9 6.74 3.14 6.48
C VAL A 9 5.57 3.42 5.53
N VAL A 10 4.94 4.59 5.64
CA VAL A 10 3.86 5.01 4.74
C VAL A 10 4.40 5.24 3.32
N ALA A 11 5.45 6.06 3.19
CA ALA A 11 5.98 6.48 1.90
C ALA A 11 6.44 5.28 1.03
N ILE A 12 7.03 4.25 1.66
CA ILE A 12 7.50 3.06 0.97
C ILE A 12 6.39 2.01 0.89
N GLY A 13 5.77 1.65 2.02
CA GLY A 13 4.82 0.55 2.10
C GLY A 13 3.54 0.77 1.29
N PHE A 14 3.07 2.01 1.18
CA PHE A 14 1.89 2.35 0.39
C PHE A 14 2.19 2.54 -1.10
N GLY A 15 3.46 2.75 -1.46
CA GLY A 15 3.90 2.92 -2.85
C GLY A 15 3.51 1.76 -3.75
N GLY A 16 3.45 0.54 -3.20
CA GLY A 16 3.05 -0.66 -3.93
C GLY A 16 1.64 -0.58 -4.52
N LEU A 17 0.68 -0.04 -3.77
CA LEU A 17 -0.69 0.17 -4.27
C LEU A 17 -0.67 1.10 -5.50
N PHE A 18 0.08 2.19 -5.41
CA PHE A 18 0.16 3.16 -6.50
C PHE A 18 0.94 2.64 -7.71
N ALA A 19 1.94 1.77 -7.52
CA ALA A 19 2.64 1.12 -8.63
C ALA A 19 1.68 0.32 -9.52
N VAL A 20 0.75 -0.42 -8.92
CA VAL A 20 -0.28 -1.17 -9.66
C VAL A 20 -1.37 -0.24 -10.20
N PHE A 21 -1.90 0.64 -9.36
CA PHE A 21 -3.05 1.48 -9.71
C PHE A 21 -2.76 2.45 -10.86
N SER A 22 -1.56 3.04 -10.92
CA SER A 22 -1.18 3.98 -11.97
C SER A 22 -1.20 3.36 -13.37
N TYR A 23 -0.93 2.06 -13.46
CA TYR A 23 -0.86 1.33 -14.74
C TYR A 23 -1.96 0.28 -14.90
N ILE A 24 -3.01 0.35 -14.07
CA ILE A 24 -4.06 -0.68 -14.06
C ILE A 24 -4.84 -0.72 -15.37
N LYS A 25 -5.20 0.43 -15.94
CA LYS A 25 -5.96 0.48 -17.20
C LYS A 25 -5.24 -0.23 -18.33
N PRO A 26 -3.99 0.10 -18.70
CA PRO A 26 -3.24 -0.65 -19.69
C PRO A 26 -3.05 -2.12 -19.32
N THR A 27 -2.86 -2.46 -18.05
CA THR A 27 -2.77 -3.86 -17.60
C THR A 27 -4.07 -4.62 -17.89
N LEU A 28 -5.23 -4.07 -17.57
CA LEU A 28 -6.52 -4.69 -17.86
C LEU A 28 -6.78 -4.87 -19.36
N LEU A 29 -6.41 -3.90 -20.18
CA LEU A 29 -6.67 -3.94 -21.63
C LEU A 29 -5.69 -4.85 -22.37
N HIS A 30 -4.38 -4.75 -22.07
CA HIS A 30 -3.33 -5.41 -22.85
C HIS A 30 -2.89 -6.76 -22.29
N VAL A 31 -3.10 -7.01 -21.00
CA VAL A 31 -2.71 -8.27 -20.33
C VAL A 31 -3.92 -9.15 -20.10
N SER A 32 -4.96 -8.61 -19.43
CA SER A 32 -6.17 -9.36 -19.13
C SER A 32 -7.10 -9.50 -20.36
N HIS A 33 -6.87 -8.73 -21.42
CA HIS A 33 -7.74 -8.62 -22.60
C HIS A 33 -9.20 -8.30 -22.22
N MET A 34 -9.37 -7.48 -21.17
CA MET A 34 -10.67 -7.09 -20.66
C MET A 34 -11.36 -6.14 -21.65
N PRO A 35 -12.66 -6.34 -21.94
CA PRO A 35 -13.43 -5.38 -22.74
C PRO A 35 -13.39 -3.99 -22.12
N GLN A 36 -13.17 -2.95 -22.90
CA GLN A 36 -13.05 -1.58 -22.42
C GLN A 36 -14.27 -1.11 -21.60
N SER A 37 -15.46 -1.60 -21.93
CA SER A 37 -16.71 -1.31 -21.20
C SER A 37 -16.72 -1.84 -19.76
N TRP A 38 -15.89 -2.83 -19.43
CA TRP A 38 -15.81 -3.43 -18.09
C TRP A 38 -14.79 -2.73 -17.19
N VAL A 39 -13.89 -1.93 -17.76
CA VAL A 39 -12.85 -1.23 -17.01
C VAL A 39 -13.44 -0.32 -15.91
N PRO A 40 -14.48 0.51 -16.14
CA PRO A 40 -15.06 1.33 -15.08
C PRO A 40 -15.63 0.50 -13.93
N LEU A 41 -16.31 -0.62 -14.23
CA LEU A 41 -16.82 -1.53 -13.20
C LEU A 41 -15.69 -2.14 -12.36
N THR A 42 -14.62 -2.55 -13.01
CA THR A 42 -13.44 -3.10 -12.32
C THR A 42 -12.75 -2.07 -11.43
N LEU A 43 -12.67 -0.81 -11.88
CA LEU A 43 -12.17 0.28 -11.03
C LEU A 43 -13.11 0.59 -9.85
N SER A 44 -14.43 0.40 -10.02
CA SER A 44 -15.37 0.52 -8.91
C SER A 44 -15.17 -0.57 -7.86
N LEU A 45 -14.80 -1.80 -8.28
CA LEU A 45 -14.42 -2.87 -7.35
C LEU A 45 -13.18 -2.51 -6.52
N PHE A 46 -12.18 -1.85 -7.13
CA PHE A 46 -11.04 -1.31 -6.37
C PHE A 46 -11.51 -0.31 -5.30
N GLY A 47 -12.39 0.64 -5.65
CA GLY A 47 -12.97 1.58 -4.69
C GLY A 47 -13.73 0.88 -3.55
N MET A 48 -14.51 -0.16 -3.87
CA MET A 48 -15.19 -0.99 -2.86
C MET A 48 -14.18 -1.71 -1.96
N GLY A 49 -13.08 -2.22 -2.54
CA GLY A 49 -11.97 -2.80 -1.80
C GLY A 49 -11.36 -1.79 -0.82
N MET A 50 -11.15 -0.54 -1.24
CA MET A 50 -10.65 0.53 -0.36
C MET A 50 -11.60 0.80 0.81
N VAL A 51 -12.90 0.89 0.56
CA VAL A 51 -13.90 1.07 1.63
C VAL A 51 -13.86 -0.10 2.61
N ALA A 52 -13.88 -1.34 2.10
CA ALA A 52 -13.82 -2.54 2.92
C ALA A 52 -12.52 -2.61 3.73
N GLY A 53 -11.39 -2.30 3.08
CA GLY A 53 -10.08 -2.25 3.73
C GLY A 53 -10.01 -1.20 4.83
N ASN A 54 -10.48 0.02 4.56
CA ASN A 54 -10.48 1.10 5.55
C ASN A 54 -11.35 0.75 6.77
N LEU A 55 -12.54 0.17 6.56
CA LEU A 55 -13.42 -0.25 7.66
C LEU A 55 -12.80 -1.39 8.48
N ALA A 56 -12.22 -2.39 7.83
CA ALA A 56 -11.53 -3.48 8.51
C ALA A 56 -10.27 -2.97 9.22
N GLY A 57 -9.49 -2.10 8.55
CA GLY A 57 -8.27 -1.49 9.09
C GLY A 57 -8.53 -0.66 10.33
N ALA A 58 -9.62 0.13 10.36
CA ALA A 58 -10.01 0.91 11.53
C ALA A 58 -10.29 -0.02 12.74
N ARG A 59 -11.12 -1.06 12.55
CA ARG A 59 -11.44 -2.01 13.62
C ARG A 59 -10.23 -2.78 14.14
N LEU A 60 -9.32 -3.15 13.24
CA LEU A 60 -8.08 -3.84 13.62
C LEU A 60 -7.12 -2.91 14.35
N ALA A 61 -6.99 -1.66 13.88
CA ALA A 61 -6.12 -0.66 14.49
C ALA A 61 -6.60 -0.26 15.90
N ASP A 62 -7.92 -0.17 16.12
CA ASP A 62 -8.50 0.11 17.44
C ASP A 62 -8.15 -0.97 18.47
N ARG A 63 -8.01 -2.23 18.04
CA ARG A 63 -7.70 -3.35 18.94
C ARG A 63 -6.21 -3.63 19.07
N TRP A 64 -5.49 -3.60 17.95
CA TRP A 64 -4.09 -4.03 17.87
C TRP A 64 -3.32 -3.20 16.83
N LEU A 65 -3.04 -1.93 17.10
CA LEU A 65 -2.48 -0.98 16.15
C LEU A 65 -1.19 -1.49 15.48
N MET A 66 -0.19 -1.92 16.26
CA MET A 66 1.09 -2.39 15.69
C MET A 66 0.96 -3.70 14.91
N PRO A 67 0.29 -4.74 15.43
CA PRO A 67 0.04 -5.97 14.67
C PRO A 67 -0.79 -5.73 13.40
N SER A 68 -1.74 -4.77 13.40
CA SER A 68 -2.54 -4.48 12.21
C SER A 68 -1.71 -3.84 11.10
N ILE A 69 -0.81 -2.90 11.42
CA ILE A 69 0.10 -2.31 10.42
C ILE A 69 0.99 -3.40 9.80
N ALA A 70 1.60 -4.26 10.63
CA ALA A 70 2.40 -5.38 10.14
C ALA A 70 1.58 -6.35 9.28
N GLY A 71 0.38 -6.70 9.75
CA GLY A 71 -0.52 -7.62 9.04
C GLY A 71 -0.95 -7.07 7.68
N VAL A 72 -1.25 -5.78 7.58
CA VAL A 72 -1.61 -5.15 6.30
C VAL A 72 -0.42 -5.07 5.34
N LEU A 73 0.80 -4.85 5.83
CA LEU A 73 2.00 -4.88 5.00
C LEU A 73 2.29 -6.29 4.45
N VAL A 74 2.12 -7.33 5.28
CA VAL A 74 2.22 -8.74 4.84
C VAL A 74 1.12 -9.06 3.83
N TRP A 75 -0.11 -8.61 4.09
CA TRP A 75 -1.23 -8.72 3.17
C TRP A 75 -0.95 -8.04 1.84
N ALA A 76 -0.42 -6.81 1.86
CA ALA A 76 -0.04 -6.08 0.67
C ALA A 76 1.01 -6.84 -0.15
N LEU A 77 2.05 -7.39 0.50
CA LEU A 77 3.05 -8.22 -0.15
C LEU A 77 2.41 -9.43 -0.85
N ALA A 78 1.53 -10.16 -0.15
CA ALA A 78 0.86 -11.34 -0.70
C ALA A 78 -0.07 -10.98 -1.87
N VAL A 79 -0.91 -9.96 -1.70
CA VAL A 79 -1.85 -9.50 -2.74
C VAL A 79 -1.09 -9.02 -3.99
N MET A 80 -0.02 -8.23 -3.82
CA MET A 80 0.78 -7.75 -4.94
C MET A 80 1.47 -8.91 -5.67
N ALA A 81 2.07 -9.84 -4.95
CA ALA A 81 2.68 -11.02 -5.55
C ALA A 81 1.65 -11.86 -6.34
N LEU A 82 0.47 -12.10 -5.76
CA LEU A 82 -0.60 -12.86 -6.41
C LEU A 82 -1.21 -12.12 -7.59
N PHE A 83 -1.28 -10.78 -7.55
CA PHE A 83 -1.86 -9.98 -8.63
C PHE A 83 -1.09 -10.14 -9.94
N TYR A 84 0.20 -10.47 -9.90
CA TYR A 84 1.00 -10.78 -11.09
C TYR A 84 0.38 -11.90 -11.94
N TRP A 85 -0.16 -12.93 -11.31
CA TRP A 85 -0.86 -14.02 -12.00
C TRP A 85 -2.34 -13.73 -12.20
N ALA A 86 -2.98 -13.08 -11.22
CA ALA A 86 -4.39 -12.70 -11.33
C ALA A 86 -4.67 -11.78 -12.52
N ALA A 87 -3.72 -10.93 -12.89
CA ALA A 87 -3.82 -10.03 -14.03
C ALA A 87 -3.93 -10.73 -15.40
N LEU A 88 -3.71 -12.04 -15.50
CA LEU A 88 -3.79 -12.78 -16.76
C LEU A 88 -5.22 -12.96 -17.30
N TRP A 89 -6.21 -12.98 -16.42
CA TRP A 89 -7.61 -13.24 -16.80
C TRP A 89 -8.52 -12.12 -16.28
N PRO A 90 -9.54 -11.70 -17.05
CA PRO A 90 -10.39 -10.56 -16.68
C PRO A 90 -11.05 -10.68 -15.30
N VAL A 91 -11.60 -11.89 -15.00
CA VAL A 91 -12.31 -12.12 -13.73
C VAL A 91 -11.36 -12.10 -12.54
N THR A 92 -10.21 -12.77 -12.65
CA THR A 92 -9.21 -12.81 -11.58
C THR A 92 -8.54 -11.45 -11.40
N ALA A 93 -8.34 -10.68 -12.49
CA ALA A 93 -7.85 -9.32 -12.43
C ALA A 93 -8.83 -8.40 -11.67
N ALA A 94 -10.13 -8.52 -11.93
CA ALA A 94 -11.16 -7.76 -11.22
C ALA A 94 -11.19 -8.10 -9.72
N ALA A 95 -11.19 -9.40 -9.38
CA ALA A 95 -11.12 -9.85 -7.98
C ALA A 95 -9.81 -9.42 -7.30
N GLY A 96 -8.70 -9.57 -8.00
CA GLY A 96 -7.38 -9.13 -7.51
C GLY A 96 -7.33 -7.63 -7.27
N LEU A 97 -7.96 -6.83 -8.14
CA LEU A 97 -8.00 -5.38 -7.97
C LEU A 97 -8.84 -4.96 -6.76
N PHE A 98 -9.93 -5.68 -6.45
CA PHE A 98 -10.64 -5.50 -5.18
C PHE A 98 -9.70 -5.74 -3.99
N LEU A 99 -8.92 -6.83 -4.01
CA LEU A 99 -7.96 -7.13 -2.94
C LEU A 99 -6.86 -6.08 -2.84
N VAL A 100 -6.35 -5.57 -3.97
CA VAL A 100 -5.40 -4.43 -3.99
C VAL A 100 -6.01 -3.21 -3.30
N GLY A 101 -7.29 -2.92 -3.53
CA GLY A 101 -8.00 -1.83 -2.84
C GLY A 101 -7.98 -1.99 -1.31
N THR A 102 -8.10 -3.22 -0.79
CA THR A 102 -8.10 -3.46 0.67
C THR A 102 -6.81 -3.05 1.38
N ILE A 103 -5.71 -2.87 0.64
CA ILE A 103 -4.44 -2.35 1.17
C ILE A 103 -4.59 -0.92 1.70
N GLY A 104 -5.66 -0.19 1.32
CA GLY A 104 -6.06 1.09 1.91
C GLY A 104 -6.10 1.07 3.44
N ALA A 105 -6.36 -0.09 4.05
CA ALA A 105 -6.29 -0.31 5.50
C ALA A 105 -4.99 0.18 6.15
N LEU A 106 -3.86 0.14 5.43
CA LEU A 106 -2.56 0.62 5.91
C LEU A 106 -2.61 2.12 6.25
N GLY A 107 -3.34 2.90 5.44
CA GLY A 107 -3.48 4.33 5.65
C GLY A 107 -4.09 4.68 7.01
N VAL A 108 -5.14 3.96 7.40
CA VAL A 108 -5.82 4.18 8.69
C VAL A 108 -4.88 3.89 9.86
N GLY A 109 -4.23 2.72 9.88
CA GLY A 109 -3.34 2.33 10.96
C GLY A 109 -2.13 3.26 11.11
N THR A 110 -1.51 3.64 9.99
CA THR A 110 -0.36 4.54 10.00
C THR A 110 -0.73 5.97 10.38
N GLN A 111 -1.90 6.47 9.95
CA GLN A 111 -2.45 7.76 10.38
C GLN A 111 -2.63 7.79 11.89
N MET A 112 -3.30 6.78 12.46
CA MET A 112 -3.49 6.67 13.92
C MET A 112 -2.14 6.68 14.65
N ARG A 113 -1.18 5.89 14.16
CA ARG A 113 0.15 5.84 14.79
C ARG A 113 0.88 7.18 14.75
N LEU A 114 0.84 7.89 13.63
CA LEU A 114 1.46 9.21 13.50
C LEU A 114 0.81 10.22 14.45
N MET A 115 -0.51 10.18 14.60
CA MET A 115 -1.23 11.05 15.54
C MET A 115 -0.88 10.74 17.00
N ASP A 116 -0.75 9.47 17.38
CA ASP A 116 -0.33 9.05 18.72
C ASP A 116 1.06 9.58 19.08
N VAL A 117 2.00 9.48 18.14
CA VAL A 117 3.40 9.92 18.37
C VAL A 117 3.52 11.45 18.36
N ALA A 118 2.64 12.15 17.65
CA ALA A 118 2.67 13.61 17.52
C ALA A 118 2.16 14.35 18.76
N GLY A 119 1.40 13.72 19.65
CA GLY A 119 0.86 14.33 20.85
C GLY A 119 0.05 15.60 20.54
N LYS A 120 0.55 16.77 20.92
CA LYS A 120 -0.13 18.06 20.69
C LYS A 120 -0.06 18.55 19.22
N ALA A 121 0.80 17.98 18.37
CA ALA A 121 1.03 18.41 17.00
C ALA A 121 0.24 17.58 15.98
N GLN A 122 -1.02 17.23 16.26
CA GLN A 122 -1.84 16.34 15.43
C GLN A 122 -2.08 16.87 14.00
N SER A 123 -2.26 18.19 13.84
CA SER A 123 -2.42 18.80 12.52
C SER A 123 -1.16 18.64 11.65
N LEU A 124 0.02 18.78 12.26
CA LEU A 124 1.29 18.54 11.59
C LEU A 124 1.45 17.06 11.23
N ALA A 125 1.07 16.14 12.11
CA ALA A 125 1.10 14.70 11.84
C ALA A 125 0.21 14.31 10.65
N SER A 126 -0.99 14.88 10.57
CA SER A 126 -1.90 14.66 9.44
C SER A 126 -1.33 15.20 8.13
N ALA A 127 -0.73 16.39 8.14
CA ALA A 127 -0.08 16.97 6.97
C ALA A 127 1.12 16.12 6.50
N LEU A 128 1.93 15.63 7.44
CA LEU A 128 3.05 14.75 7.16
C LEU A 128 2.59 13.39 6.60
N ASN A 129 1.50 12.82 7.13
CA ASN A 129 0.94 11.59 6.60
C ASN A 129 0.46 11.79 5.16
N GLN A 130 -0.21 12.90 4.85
CA GLN A 130 -0.62 13.24 3.48
C GLN A 130 0.59 13.42 2.55
N SER A 131 1.66 14.06 3.05
CA SER A 131 2.92 14.17 2.31
C SER A 131 3.53 12.80 2.02
N ALA A 132 3.51 11.86 2.98
CA ALA A 132 3.97 10.50 2.78
C ALA A 132 3.16 9.76 1.71
N PHE A 133 1.83 9.94 1.69
CA PHE A 133 0.97 9.39 0.63
C PHE A 133 1.31 9.94 -0.75
N ASN A 134 1.55 11.25 -0.85
CA ASN A 134 1.93 11.88 -2.12
C ASN A 134 3.28 11.35 -2.61
N LEU A 135 4.25 11.16 -1.69
CA LEU A 135 5.52 10.55 -2.04
C LEU A 135 5.37 9.08 -2.42
N ALA A 136 4.53 8.31 -1.70
CA ALA A 136 4.20 6.93 -2.05
C ALA A 136 3.62 6.82 -3.46
N ASN A 137 2.71 7.73 -3.82
CA ASN A 137 2.12 7.80 -5.16
C ASN A 137 3.19 8.07 -6.22
N ALA A 138 4.01 9.10 -6.02
CA ALA A 138 5.10 9.44 -6.95
C ALA A 138 6.11 8.30 -7.09
N LEU A 139 6.55 7.71 -5.97
CA LEU A 139 7.51 6.61 -5.93
C LEU A 139 6.97 5.36 -6.63
N GLY A 140 5.72 4.99 -6.32
CA GLY A 140 5.07 3.83 -6.92
C GLY A 140 4.88 4.00 -8.43
N ALA A 141 4.35 5.14 -8.87
CA ALA A 141 4.16 5.44 -10.28
C ALA A 141 5.50 5.47 -11.04
N TRP A 142 6.52 6.11 -10.46
CA TRP A 142 7.86 6.20 -11.08
C TRP A 142 8.51 4.82 -11.21
N LEU A 143 8.57 4.04 -10.14
CA LEU A 143 9.19 2.70 -10.17
C LEU A 143 8.41 1.74 -11.06
N GLY A 144 7.07 1.80 -11.04
CA GLY A 144 6.23 1.02 -11.95
C GLY A 144 6.50 1.36 -13.41
N GLY A 145 6.60 2.66 -13.74
CA GLY A 145 6.96 3.14 -15.08
C GLY A 145 8.35 2.69 -15.49
N ALA A 146 9.34 2.85 -14.64
CA ALA A 146 10.72 2.42 -14.92
C ALA A 146 10.81 0.91 -15.22
N ALA A 147 10.06 0.08 -14.50
CA ALA A 147 10.00 -1.36 -14.78
C ALA A 147 9.37 -1.69 -16.14
N ILE A 148 8.32 -0.94 -16.52
CA ILE A 148 7.68 -1.09 -17.83
C ILE A 148 8.62 -0.64 -18.94
N GLU A 149 9.29 0.52 -18.78
CA GLU A 149 10.27 1.05 -19.75
C GLU A 149 11.49 0.13 -19.92
N ALA A 150 11.89 -0.55 -18.84
CA ALA A 150 12.92 -1.59 -18.90
C ALA A 150 12.50 -2.86 -19.66
N GLY A 151 11.27 -2.90 -20.22
CA GLY A 151 10.77 -4.02 -21.01
C GLY A 151 10.18 -5.18 -20.21
N TRP A 152 9.97 -5.02 -18.88
CA TRP A 152 9.42 -6.10 -18.03
C TRP A 152 7.90 -6.26 -18.17
N GLY A 153 7.26 -5.37 -18.97
CA GLY A 153 5.83 -5.41 -19.27
C GLY A 153 4.93 -4.91 -18.15
N TRP A 154 3.64 -4.76 -18.44
CA TRP A 154 2.65 -4.17 -17.53
C TRP A 154 2.48 -4.90 -16.18
N ARG A 155 2.70 -6.23 -16.18
CA ARG A 155 2.59 -7.05 -14.96
C ARG A 155 3.70 -6.81 -13.93
N SER A 156 4.83 -6.25 -14.38
CA SER A 156 5.97 -5.96 -13.49
C SER A 156 5.64 -4.98 -12.37
N THR A 157 4.62 -4.13 -12.56
CA THR A 157 4.13 -3.23 -11.53
C THR A 157 3.70 -3.95 -10.25
N SER A 158 3.24 -5.20 -10.36
CA SER A 158 2.91 -6.06 -9.22
C SER A 158 4.15 -6.45 -8.42
N TRP A 159 5.25 -6.80 -9.07
CA TRP A 159 6.52 -7.09 -8.40
C TRP A 159 7.15 -5.86 -7.77
N VAL A 160 7.04 -4.71 -8.45
CA VAL A 160 7.44 -3.42 -7.86
C VAL A 160 6.61 -3.16 -6.59
N GLY A 161 5.31 -3.41 -6.66
CA GLY A 161 4.41 -3.29 -5.52
C GLY A 161 4.79 -4.22 -4.36
N ALA A 162 5.11 -5.47 -4.65
CA ALA A 162 5.56 -6.44 -3.66
C ALA A 162 6.91 -6.03 -3.02
N ALA A 163 7.86 -5.55 -3.82
CA ALA A 163 9.15 -5.06 -3.33
C ALA A 163 8.98 -3.84 -2.40
N LEU A 164 8.09 -2.90 -2.75
CA LEU A 164 7.78 -1.75 -1.90
C LEU A 164 7.07 -2.16 -0.60
N ALA A 165 6.16 -3.14 -0.64
CA ALA A 165 5.53 -3.68 0.57
C ALA A 165 6.58 -4.34 1.48
N LEU A 166 7.52 -5.09 0.91
CA LEU A 166 8.65 -5.68 1.64
C LEU A 166 9.56 -4.61 2.25
N GLY A 167 9.86 -3.55 1.50
CA GLY A 167 10.61 -2.39 2.00
C GLY A 167 9.89 -1.71 3.18
N GLY A 168 8.55 -1.54 3.09
CA GLY A 168 7.71 -1.06 4.17
C GLY A 168 7.77 -1.93 5.42
N LEU A 169 7.74 -3.28 5.26
CA LEU A 169 7.94 -4.23 6.35
C LEU A 169 9.33 -4.10 7.01
N GLY A 170 10.38 -3.96 6.20
CA GLY A 170 11.73 -3.74 6.69
C GLY A 170 11.84 -2.45 7.52
N MET A 171 11.25 -1.36 7.02
CA MET A 171 11.22 -0.09 7.76
C MET A 171 10.40 -0.20 9.05
N PHE A 172 9.26 -0.90 9.01
CA PHE A 172 8.45 -1.16 10.20
C PHE A 172 9.23 -1.95 11.25
N ALA A 173 9.96 -3.00 10.86
CA ALA A 173 10.82 -3.79 11.75
C ALA A 173 11.93 -2.92 12.36
N ALA A 174 12.56 -2.05 11.57
CA ALA A 174 13.56 -1.10 12.05
C ALA A 174 12.98 -0.13 13.09
N CYS A 175 11.74 0.38 12.87
CA CYS A 175 11.04 1.23 13.84
C CYS A 175 10.83 0.51 15.18
N LEU A 176 10.40 -0.76 15.14
CA LEU A 176 10.20 -1.54 16.36
C LEU A 176 11.52 -1.82 17.10
N TRP A 177 12.58 -2.10 16.37
CA TRP A 177 13.87 -2.36 16.97
C TRP A 177 14.48 -1.14 17.66
N THR A 178 14.39 0.04 17.03
CA THR A 178 14.84 1.29 17.65
C THR A 178 14.03 1.62 18.90
N ALA A 179 12.69 1.39 18.87
CA ALA A 179 11.82 1.57 20.01
C ALA A 179 12.23 0.73 21.22
N ARG A 180 12.52 -0.55 20.98
CA ARG A 180 12.96 -1.47 22.05
C ARG A 180 14.30 -1.05 22.64
N ARG A 181 15.23 -0.55 21.82
CA ARG A 181 16.54 -0.08 22.33
C ARG A 181 16.43 1.15 23.21
N GLU A 182 15.53 2.09 22.90
CA GLU A 182 15.30 3.26 23.72
C GLU A 182 14.69 2.87 25.09
N SER A 183 13.75 1.92 25.11
CA SER A 183 13.12 1.44 26.36
C SER A 183 14.08 0.67 27.28
N LEU A 184 15.17 0.09 26.74
CA LEU A 184 16.19 -0.60 27.55
C LEU A 184 17.27 0.35 28.10
N ARG A 185 17.29 1.61 27.63
CA ARG A 185 18.27 2.64 28.06
C ARG A 185 17.68 3.66 29.05
N ALA A 186 16.34 3.69 29.19
CA ALA A 186 15.60 4.52 30.13
C ALA A 186 15.31 3.79 31.45
#